data_f2eef0f97fe1f02112cdc2fe325d166b
#
_entry.id   f2eef0f97fe1f02112cdc2fe325d166b
#
_cell.length_a   1.000
_cell.length_b   1.000
_cell.length_c   1.000
_cell.angle_alpha   90.00
_cell.angle_beta   90.00
_cell.angle_gamma   90.00
#
_symmetry.space_group_name_H-M   'P 1'
#
loop_
_entity.id
_entity.type
_entity.pdbx_description
1 polymer ?
#
loop_
_entity_poly.entity_id
_entity_poly.type
_entity_poly.pdbx_seq_one_letter_code
_entity_poly.pdbx_strand_id
1 'polypeptide(L)'
;GRGRRIELDDVALRYPGADSCALRGISLDIAPGTTTALIGSTGSGKSTLVNLLPRLLDVSHGSVRIDGVDVRDLDPRELRRAIATVPQKAYLFSGTIRSTLQRGGPDTDDAELWRALEAAQAAGFVQALDDGLDHGVDAGGVNFSGGQRQRLAIARALLRPAGVYIFDDSF
;
A
#
# COMPACT_ATOMS: atom_id res chain seq x y z
N GLY A 1 -6.69 -12.34 -4.59
CA GLY A 1 -5.97 -13.05 -3.54
C GLY A 1 -6.88 -13.30 -2.35
N ARG A 2 -6.62 -14.36 -1.60
CA ARG A 2 -7.35 -14.59 -0.33
C ARG A 2 -6.86 -13.56 0.68
N GLY A 3 -7.77 -12.82 1.33
CA GLY A 3 -7.42 -11.91 2.42
C GLY A 3 -6.65 -12.65 3.53
N ARG A 4 -5.77 -11.92 4.23
CA ARG A 4 -4.97 -12.47 5.33
C ARG A 4 -5.39 -11.90 6.66
N ARG A 5 -5.28 -12.69 7.73
CA ARG A 5 -5.47 -12.22 9.10
C ARG A 5 -4.24 -11.45 9.55
N ILE A 6 -4.45 -10.33 10.25
CA ILE A 6 -3.40 -9.52 10.83
C ILE A 6 -3.66 -9.43 12.32
N GLU A 7 -2.65 -9.73 13.12
CA GLU A 7 -2.72 -9.70 14.58
C GLU A 7 -1.56 -8.85 15.12
N LEU A 8 -1.88 -7.85 15.92
CA LEU A 8 -0.93 -7.11 16.73
C LEU A 8 -1.21 -7.44 18.19
N ASP A 9 -0.17 -7.83 18.93
CA ASP A 9 -0.27 -8.23 20.33
C ASP A 9 0.69 -7.41 21.18
N ASP A 10 0.13 -6.53 22.01
CA ASP A 10 0.84 -5.61 22.92
C ASP A 10 2.02 -4.89 22.28
N VAL A 11 1.81 -4.36 21.07
CA VAL A 11 2.85 -3.74 20.27
C VAL A 11 3.27 -2.41 20.86
N ALA A 12 4.57 -2.26 21.12
CA ALA A 12 5.19 -0.97 21.38
C ALA A 12 6.39 -0.74 20.44
N LEU A 13 6.60 0.52 20.06
CA LEU A 13 7.75 0.93 19.26
C LEU A 13 8.35 2.21 19.81
N ARG A 14 9.67 2.18 20.00
CA ARG A 14 10.48 3.35 20.32
C ARG A 14 11.56 3.50 19.23
N TYR A 15 11.64 4.67 18.64
CA TYR A 15 12.73 4.96 17.70
C TYR A 15 14.07 5.04 18.44
N PRO A 16 15.19 4.64 17.81
CA PRO A 16 16.53 4.80 18.39
C PRO A 16 16.77 6.26 18.81
N GLY A 17 17.20 6.47 20.06
CA GLY A 17 17.48 7.81 20.61
C GLY A 17 16.26 8.63 21.01
N ALA A 18 15.05 8.10 20.88
CA ALA A 18 13.85 8.80 21.35
C ALA A 18 13.59 8.57 22.85
N ASP A 19 13.17 9.62 23.55
CA ASP A 19 12.80 9.56 24.99
C ASP A 19 11.45 8.87 25.21
N SER A 20 10.57 8.84 24.21
CA SER A 20 9.23 8.27 24.31
C SER A 20 8.95 7.25 23.22
N CYS A 21 8.00 6.36 23.49
CA CYS A 21 7.50 5.41 22.49
C CYS A 21 6.59 6.12 21.49
N ALA A 22 6.77 5.82 20.21
CA ALA A 22 5.86 6.22 19.14
C ALA A 22 4.55 5.43 19.15
N LEU A 23 4.62 4.16 19.60
CA LEU A 23 3.46 3.27 19.82
C LEU A 23 3.58 2.63 21.19
N ARG A 24 2.43 2.42 21.89
CA ARG A 24 2.37 1.78 23.19
C ARG A 24 1.15 0.87 23.32
N GLY A 25 1.35 -0.40 23.65
CA GLY A 25 0.30 -1.33 24.02
C GLY A 25 -0.79 -1.48 22.96
N ILE A 26 -0.42 -1.52 21.69
CA ILE A 26 -1.39 -1.64 20.58
C ILE A 26 -1.71 -3.12 20.38
N SER A 27 -2.97 -3.47 20.61
CA SER A 27 -3.50 -4.79 20.28
C SER A 27 -4.66 -4.67 19.30
N LEU A 28 -4.59 -5.40 18.18
CA LEU A 28 -5.56 -5.32 17.10
C LEU A 28 -5.63 -6.67 16.39
N ASP A 29 -6.84 -7.11 16.06
CA ASP A 29 -7.10 -8.30 15.27
C ASP A 29 -7.95 -7.92 14.05
N ILE A 30 -7.42 -8.12 12.85
CA ILE A 30 -8.07 -7.81 11.58
C ILE A 30 -8.35 -9.12 10.86
N ALA A 31 -9.63 -9.46 10.72
CA ALA A 31 -10.05 -10.66 10.04
C ALA A 31 -9.79 -10.59 8.51
N PRO A 32 -9.56 -11.75 7.85
CA PRO A 32 -9.42 -11.80 6.39
C PRO A 32 -10.64 -11.21 5.68
N GLY A 33 -10.38 -10.41 4.63
CA GLY A 33 -11.42 -9.83 3.79
C GLY A 33 -12.17 -8.64 4.41
N THR A 34 -11.69 -8.11 5.54
CA THR A 34 -12.25 -6.90 6.15
C THR A 34 -11.46 -5.65 5.77
N THR A 35 -12.11 -4.49 5.88
CA THR A 35 -11.48 -3.18 5.75
C THR A 35 -11.43 -2.53 7.13
N THR A 36 -10.26 -2.07 7.54
CA THR A 36 -10.04 -1.39 8.81
C THR A 36 -9.52 0.02 8.56
N ALA A 37 -10.16 1.03 9.15
CA ALA A 37 -9.70 2.41 9.10
C ALA A 37 -8.96 2.77 10.40
N LEU A 38 -7.74 3.31 10.26
CA LEU A 38 -6.97 3.88 11.36
C LEU A 38 -7.20 5.40 11.37
N ILE A 39 -7.87 5.89 12.41
CA ILE A 39 -8.21 7.31 12.56
C ILE A 39 -7.37 7.92 13.69
N GLY A 40 -6.86 9.13 13.46
CA GLY A 40 -6.08 9.85 14.46
C GLY A 40 -5.46 11.12 13.88
N SER A 41 -5.04 12.03 14.76
CA SER A 41 -4.36 13.26 14.36
C SER A 41 -3.00 13.01 13.72
N THR A 42 -2.45 14.01 13.05
CA THR A 42 -1.07 13.98 12.56
C THR A 42 -0.12 13.71 13.72
N GLY A 43 0.84 12.79 13.53
CA GLY A 43 1.79 12.39 14.57
C GLY A 43 1.25 11.36 15.58
N SER A 44 0.02 10.85 15.43
CA SER A 44 -0.54 9.82 16.33
C SER A 44 0.05 8.41 16.16
N GLY A 45 0.99 8.22 15.23
CA GLY A 45 1.65 6.93 15.01
C GLY A 45 1.02 6.04 13.92
N LYS A 46 0.02 6.51 13.16
CA LYS A 46 -0.63 5.72 12.10
C LYS A 46 0.36 5.16 11.08
N SER A 47 1.18 6.02 10.48
CA SER A 47 2.20 5.60 9.51
C SER A 47 3.25 4.69 10.14
N THR A 48 3.59 4.91 11.41
CA THR A 48 4.47 4.02 12.16
C THR A 48 3.85 2.62 12.29
N LEU A 49 2.56 2.56 12.65
CA LEU A 49 1.84 1.30 12.82
C LEU A 49 1.76 0.50 11.51
N VAL A 50 1.38 1.14 10.40
CA VAL A 50 1.26 0.45 9.10
C VAL A 50 2.62 -0.01 8.56
N ASN A 51 3.71 0.67 8.90
CA ASN A 51 5.07 0.29 8.50
C ASN A 51 5.63 -0.92 9.24
N LEU A 52 5.01 -1.35 10.34
CA LEU A 52 5.34 -2.61 11.03
C LEU A 52 4.94 -3.83 10.21
N LEU A 53 3.83 -3.75 9.46
CA LEU A 53 3.31 -4.89 8.67
C LEU A 53 4.29 -5.36 7.59
N PRO A 54 4.81 -4.48 6.70
CA PRO A 54 5.83 -4.87 5.73
C PRO A 54 7.23 -4.98 6.34
N ARG A 55 7.33 -4.88 7.67
CA ARG A 55 8.59 -4.91 8.42
C ARG A 55 9.61 -3.87 7.95
N LEU A 56 9.12 -2.65 7.67
CA LEU A 56 9.99 -1.48 7.48
C LEU A 56 10.52 -0.96 8.83
N LEU A 57 9.83 -1.31 9.90
CA LEU A 57 10.20 -1.06 11.30
C LEU A 57 9.97 -2.34 12.09
N ASP A 58 10.84 -2.64 13.05
CA ASP A 58 10.66 -3.73 14.00
C ASP A 58 10.06 -3.21 15.31
N VAL A 59 9.19 -3.99 15.95
CA VAL A 59 8.62 -3.67 17.26
C VAL A 59 9.70 -3.69 18.34
N SER A 60 9.59 -2.80 19.34
CA SER A 60 10.43 -2.83 20.54
C SER A 60 9.88 -3.80 21.58
N HIS A 61 8.56 -4.07 21.56
CA HIS A 61 7.85 -5.02 22.40
C HIS A 61 6.63 -5.55 21.68
N GLY A 62 6.19 -6.76 22.05
CA GLY A 62 5.05 -7.40 21.43
C GLY A 62 5.35 -8.10 20.12
N SER A 63 4.31 -8.41 19.35
CA SER A 63 4.43 -9.11 18.08
C SER A 63 3.43 -8.62 17.03
N VAL A 64 3.83 -8.72 15.77
CA VAL A 64 2.97 -8.51 14.59
C VAL A 64 2.94 -9.82 13.82
N ARG A 65 1.74 -10.37 13.57
CA ARG A 65 1.58 -11.65 12.88
C ARG A 65 0.69 -11.51 11.66
N ILE A 66 1.00 -12.29 10.64
CA ILE A 66 0.17 -12.49 9.46
C ILE A 66 -0.17 -13.98 9.35
N ASP A 67 -1.46 -14.31 9.40
CA ASP A 67 -1.96 -15.70 9.46
C ASP A 67 -1.31 -16.51 10.58
N GLY A 68 -1.11 -15.89 11.75
CA GLY A 68 -0.53 -16.51 12.95
C GLY A 68 1.01 -16.59 12.96
N VAL A 69 1.71 -16.22 11.86
CA VAL A 69 3.17 -16.22 11.79
C VAL A 69 3.71 -14.82 12.05
N ASP A 70 4.67 -14.69 12.97
CA ASP A 70 5.33 -13.41 13.24
C ASP A 70 6.03 -12.91 11.99
N VAL A 71 5.88 -11.61 11.67
CA VAL A 71 6.52 -11.01 10.49
C VAL A 71 8.04 -11.10 10.51
N ARG A 72 8.64 -11.28 11.70
CA ARG A 72 10.08 -11.47 11.89
C ARG A 72 10.57 -12.84 11.42
N ASP A 73 9.67 -13.84 11.41
CA ASP A 73 9.96 -15.22 11.01
C ASP A 73 9.62 -15.49 9.53
N LEU A 74 8.98 -14.53 8.85
CA LEU A 74 8.66 -14.64 7.43
C LEU A 74 9.85 -14.26 6.54
N ASP A 75 9.99 -14.95 5.40
CA ASP A 75 10.93 -14.51 4.37
C ASP A 75 10.57 -13.09 3.91
N PRO A 76 11.53 -12.15 3.89
CA PRO A 76 11.25 -10.77 3.48
C PRO A 76 10.67 -10.62 2.06
N ARG A 77 10.93 -11.59 1.17
CA ARG A 77 10.37 -11.58 -0.19
C ARG A 77 8.90 -12.01 -0.17
N GLU A 78 8.55 -13.02 0.63
CA GLU A 78 7.17 -13.46 0.82
C GLU A 78 6.34 -12.38 1.49
N LEU A 79 6.88 -11.74 2.54
CA LEU A 79 6.24 -10.63 3.22
C LEU A 79 5.95 -9.47 2.25
N ARG A 80 6.93 -9.07 1.44
CA ARG A 80 6.74 -8.03 0.42
C ARG A 80 5.74 -8.42 -0.67
N ARG A 81 5.61 -9.71 -1.00
CA ARG A 81 4.58 -10.18 -1.94
C ARG A 81 3.19 -10.20 -1.33
N ALA A 82 3.09 -10.49 -0.04
CA ALA A 82 1.82 -10.56 0.68
C ALA A 82 1.17 -9.19 0.89
N ILE A 83 1.94 -8.10 0.86
CA ILE A 83 1.49 -6.74 1.19
C ILE A 83 1.70 -5.80 0.00
N ALA A 84 0.65 -5.09 -0.39
CA ALA A 84 0.71 -3.97 -1.34
C ALA A 84 0.46 -2.66 -0.57
N THR A 85 1.36 -1.70 -0.72
CA THR A 85 1.27 -0.40 -0.05
C THR A 85 1.15 0.72 -1.06
N VAL A 86 0.17 1.59 -0.85
CA VAL A 86 0.03 2.88 -1.55
C VAL A 86 0.45 3.99 -0.57
N PRO A 87 1.61 4.62 -0.78
CA PRO A 87 2.10 5.66 0.13
C PRO A 87 1.32 6.96 -0.05
N GLN A 88 1.34 7.82 0.96
CA GLN A 88 0.75 9.16 0.95
C GLN A 88 1.18 10.00 -0.26
N LYS A 89 2.47 9.95 -0.62
CA LYS A 89 2.99 10.61 -1.83
C LYS A 89 3.26 9.57 -2.91
N ALA A 90 2.33 9.47 -3.85
CA ALA A 90 2.49 8.58 -4.99
C ALA A 90 3.63 9.05 -5.90
N TYR A 91 4.53 8.13 -6.22
CA TYR A 91 5.57 8.32 -7.22
C TYR A 91 5.31 7.43 -8.44
N LEU A 92 5.33 8.04 -9.63
CA LEU A 92 5.21 7.33 -10.89
C LEU A 92 6.56 7.40 -11.63
N PHE A 93 6.97 6.28 -12.18
CA PHE A 93 8.18 6.24 -13.02
C PHE A 93 7.84 6.70 -14.44
N SER A 94 8.81 7.27 -15.13
CA SER A 94 8.68 7.62 -16.54
C SER A 94 8.34 6.41 -17.41
N GLY A 95 7.55 6.64 -18.46
CA GLY A 95 7.06 5.61 -19.38
C GLY A 95 5.67 5.93 -19.89
N THR A 96 4.77 4.95 -19.90
CA THR A 96 3.35 5.12 -20.23
C THR A 96 2.48 4.76 -19.03
N ILE A 97 1.18 5.11 -19.06
CA ILE A 97 0.22 4.63 -18.05
C ILE A 97 0.24 3.11 -18.01
N ARG A 98 0.21 2.44 -19.18
CA ARG A 98 0.34 0.99 -19.30
C ARG A 98 1.55 0.46 -18.54
N SER A 99 2.75 0.95 -18.86
CA SER A 99 3.98 0.49 -18.21
C SER A 99 4.01 0.78 -16.71
N THR A 100 3.39 1.87 -16.27
CA THR A 100 3.23 2.21 -14.85
C THR A 100 2.36 1.18 -14.13
N LEU A 101 1.24 0.80 -14.72
CA LEU A 101 0.30 -0.17 -14.14
C LEU A 101 0.90 -1.58 -14.13
N GLN A 102 1.55 -2.01 -15.22
CA GLN A 102 2.18 -3.32 -15.34
C GLN A 102 3.33 -3.56 -14.36
N ARG A 103 3.85 -2.52 -13.71
CA ARG A 103 4.75 -2.70 -12.55
C ARG A 103 4.06 -3.38 -11.35
N GLY A 104 2.74 -3.30 -11.25
CA GLY A 104 1.93 -4.03 -10.27
C GLY A 104 1.66 -5.47 -10.69
N GLY A 105 1.42 -5.69 -11.98
CA GLY A 105 1.15 -7.00 -12.59
C GLY A 105 1.73 -7.06 -14.00
N PRO A 106 2.94 -7.63 -14.21
CA PRO A 106 3.65 -7.56 -15.49
C PRO A 106 2.93 -8.29 -16.64
N ASP A 107 2.18 -9.33 -16.32
CA ASP A 107 1.45 -10.17 -17.32
C ASP A 107 -0.02 -9.76 -17.46
N THR A 108 -0.39 -8.56 -17.01
CA THR A 108 -1.76 -8.06 -16.99
C THR A 108 -2.20 -7.62 -18.38
N ASP A 109 -3.36 -8.09 -18.84
CA ASP A 109 -3.97 -7.67 -20.08
C ASP A 109 -4.70 -6.31 -19.97
N ASP A 110 -5.10 -5.74 -21.11
CA ASP A 110 -5.77 -4.43 -21.16
C ASP A 110 -7.10 -4.43 -20.38
N ALA A 111 -7.85 -5.51 -20.39
CA ALA A 111 -9.12 -5.61 -19.69
C ALA A 111 -8.91 -5.55 -18.16
N GLU A 112 -7.85 -6.16 -17.67
CA GLU A 112 -7.47 -6.09 -16.26
C GLU A 112 -6.94 -4.71 -15.88
N LEU A 113 -6.14 -4.07 -16.75
CA LEU A 113 -5.67 -2.69 -16.54
C LEU A 113 -6.87 -1.73 -16.41
N TRP A 114 -7.85 -1.83 -17.29
CA TRP A 114 -9.05 -1.00 -17.23
C TRP A 114 -9.89 -1.27 -15.99
N ARG A 115 -10.06 -2.52 -15.59
CA ARG A 115 -10.76 -2.87 -14.33
C ARG A 115 -10.07 -2.26 -13.10
N ALA A 116 -8.73 -2.28 -13.07
CA ALA A 116 -8.00 -1.65 -11.97
C ALA A 116 -8.14 -0.12 -11.97
N LEU A 117 -8.15 0.51 -13.16
CA LEU A 117 -8.39 1.94 -13.31
C LEU A 117 -9.81 2.33 -12.87
N GLU A 118 -10.82 1.53 -13.21
CA GLU A 118 -12.20 1.73 -12.76
C GLU A 118 -12.30 1.63 -11.24
N ALA A 119 -11.73 0.59 -10.63
CA ALA A 119 -11.72 0.41 -9.18
C ALA A 119 -11.02 1.56 -8.45
N ALA A 120 -9.97 2.14 -9.05
CA ALA A 120 -9.25 3.31 -8.54
C ALA A 120 -9.89 4.66 -8.92
N GLN A 121 -11.06 4.68 -9.58
CA GLN A 121 -11.72 5.88 -10.08
C GLN A 121 -10.82 6.70 -11.03
N ALA A 122 -9.98 6.03 -11.81
CA ALA A 122 -9.02 6.63 -12.74
C ALA A 122 -9.44 6.48 -14.21
N ALA A 123 -10.34 5.55 -14.54
CA ALA A 123 -10.70 5.23 -15.91
C ALA A 123 -11.17 6.47 -16.70
N GLY A 124 -12.03 7.30 -16.11
CA GLY A 124 -12.60 8.45 -16.78
C GLY A 124 -11.57 9.46 -17.30
N PHE A 125 -10.55 9.80 -16.50
CA PHE A 125 -9.53 10.73 -16.97
C PHE A 125 -8.54 10.08 -17.96
N VAL A 126 -8.25 8.77 -17.80
CA VAL A 126 -7.38 8.05 -18.74
C VAL A 126 -8.05 7.90 -20.11
N GLN A 127 -9.36 7.62 -20.15
CA GLN A 127 -10.14 7.55 -21.39
C GLN A 127 -10.21 8.90 -22.12
N ALA A 128 -10.13 10.02 -21.39
CA ALA A 128 -10.13 11.37 -21.97
C ALA A 128 -8.79 11.80 -22.57
N LEU A 129 -7.72 11.00 -22.40
CA LEU A 129 -6.43 11.23 -23.01
C LEU A 129 -6.41 10.64 -24.44
N ASP A 130 -5.82 11.35 -25.40
CA ASP A 130 -5.78 10.93 -26.80
C ASP A 130 -5.19 9.52 -27.00
N ASP A 131 -4.11 9.22 -26.24
CA ASP A 131 -3.39 7.92 -26.30
C ASP A 131 -3.84 6.93 -25.22
N GLY A 132 -4.83 7.27 -24.37
CA GLY A 132 -5.37 6.39 -23.33
C GLY A 132 -4.28 5.73 -22.45
N LEU A 133 -4.20 4.39 -22.46
CA LEU A 133 -3.19 3.64 -21.71
C LEU A 133 -1.75 3.92 -22.16
N ASP A 134 -1.55 4.33 -23.38
CA ASP A 134 -0.21 4.58 -23.96
C ASP A 134 0.23 6.03 -23.80
N HIS A 135 -0.59 6.87 -23.13
CA HIS A 135 -0.24 8.24 -22.76
C HIS A 135 1.02 8.27 -21.88
N GLY A 136 1.92 9.22 -22.19
CA GLY A 136 3.21 9.38 -21.52
C GLY A 136 3.08 9.74 -20.04
N VAL A 137 3.95 9.19 -19.23
CA VAL A 137 4.14 9.52 -17.81
C VAL A 137 5.54 10.07 -17.63
N ASP A 138 5.65 11.32 -17.22
CA ASP A 138 6.93 11.94 -16.88
C ASP A 138 7.45 11.43 -15.53
N ALA A 139 8.76 11.56 -15.30
CA ALA A 139 9.38 11.16 -14.04
C ALA A 139 8.68 11.82 -12.85
N GLY A 140 8.25 11.02 -11.87
CA GLY A 140 7.43 11.49 -10.74
C GLY A 140 5.96 11.75 -11.08
N GLY A 141 5.54 11.57 -12.33
CA GLY A 141 4.18 11.84 -12.79
C GLY A 141 3.81 13.33 -12.77
N VAL A 142 4.79 14.22 -13.00
CA VAL A 142 4.59 15.68 -12.87
C VAL A 142 3.60 16.25 -13.88
N ASN A 143 3.35 15.55 -14.97
CA ASN A 143 2.32 15.89 -15.96
C ASN A 143 0.89 15.51 -15.53
N PHE A 144 0.71 14.91 -14.34
CA PHE A 144 -0.59 14.61 -13.74
C PHE A 144 -0.83 15.42 -12.46
N SER A 145 -2.09 15.69 -12.16
CA SER A 145 -2.46 16.28 -10.87
C SER A 145 -2.12 15.31 -9.71
N GLY A 146 -2.05 15.82 -8.48
CA GLY A 146 -1.82 14.99 -7.29
C GLY A 146 -2.81 13.85 -7.16
N GLY A 147 -4.10 14.15 -7.33
CA GLY A 147 -5.16 13.15 -7.28
C GLY A 147 -5.11 12.13 -8.42
N GLN A 148 -4.72 12.53 -9.63
CA GLN A 148 -4.52 11.61 -10.75
C GLN A 148 -3.35 10.65 -10.48
N ARG A 149 -2.20 11.19 -10.00
CA ARG A 149 -1.06 10.35 -9.60
C ARG A 149 -1.45 9.33 -8.55
N GLN A 150 -2.21 9.77 -7.54
CA GLN A 150 -2.65 8.91 -6.45
C GLN A 150 -3.55 7.77 -6.97
N ARG A 151 -4.53 8.09 -7.81
CA ARG A 151 -5.41 7.08 -8.40
C ARG A 151 -4.66 6.09 -9.31
N LEU A 152 -3.67 6.54 -10.08
CA LEU A 152 -2.81 5.63 -10.86
C LEU A 152 -1.96 4.72 -9.95
N ALA A 153 -1.46 5.22 -8.82
CA ALA A 153 -0.74 4.42 -7.84
C ALA A 153 -1.66 3.38 -7.15
N ILE A 154 -2.90 3.75 -6.85
CA ILE A 154 -3.93 2.83 -6.34
C ILE A 154 -4.21 1.73 -7.37
N ALA A 155 -4.48 2.09 -8.63
CA ALA A 155 -4.72 1.12 -9.70
C ALA A 155 -3.55 0.13 -9.84
N ARG A 156 -2.31 0.63 -9.84
CA ARG A 156 -1.10 -0.20 -9.86
C ARG A 156 -1.03 -1.16 -8.68
N ALA A 157 -1.39 -0.72 -7.48
CA ALA A 157 -1.38 -1.55 -6.29
C ALA A 157 -2.44 -2.67 -6.36
N LEU A 158 -3.62 -2.37 -6.90
CA LEU A 158 -4.72 -3.34 -7.07
C LEU A 158 -4.40 -4.47 -8.06
N LEU A 159 -3.53 -4.22 -9.04
CA LEU A 159 -3.04 -5.24 -9.97
C LEU A 159 -2.07 -6.23 -9.32
N ARG A 160 -1.52 -5.88 -8.16
CA ARG A 160 -0.62 -6.75 -7.44
C ARG A 160 -1.44 -7.81 -6.69
N PRO A 161 -1.13 -9.12 -6.85
CA PRO A 161 -1.84 -10.19 -6.13
C PRO A 161 -1.38 -10.24 -4.67
N ALA A 162 -1.78 -9.25 -3.86
CA ALA A 162 -1.49 -9.17 -2.44
C ALA A 162 -2.66 -9.69 -1.60
N GLY A 163 -2.38 -10.18 -0.40
CA GLY A 163 -3.39 -10.57 0.59
C GLY A 163 -3.75 -9.44 1.55
N VAL A 164 -2.92 -8.38 1.60
CA VAL A 164 -3.11 -7.18 2.42
C VAL A 164 -2.83 -5.95 1.56
N TYR A 165 -3.73 -4.97 1.63
CA TYR A 165 -3.56 -3.67 0.98
C TYR A 165 -3.52 -2.58 2.05
N ILE A 166 -2.50 -1.75 2.01
CA ILE A 166 -2.30 -0.62 2.92
C ILE A 166 -2.41 0.67 2.11
N PHE A 167 -3.29 1.56 2.53
CA PHE A 167 -3.46 2.90 1.95
C PHE A 167 -3.10 3.93 3.03
N ASP A 168 -1.94 4.57 2.92
CA ASP A 168 -1.49 5.57 3.88
C ASP A 168 -1.87 6.98 3.39
N ASP A 169 -2.92 7.57 3.99
CA ASP A 169 -3.50 8.88 3.64
C ASP A 169 -3.66 9.09 2.12
N SER A 170 -4.18 8.04 1.44
CA SER A 170 -4.20 7.96 -0.03
C SER A 170 -5.49 8.49 -0.66
N PHE A 171 -6.37 9.15 0.12
CA PHE A 171 -7.68 9.65 -0.30
C PHE A 171 -7.82 11.14 -0.11
#